data_d38fe5dbaa881c64b6d3e1d7da767437
#
_entry.id   d38fe5dbaa881c64b6d3e1d7da767437
#
_cell.length_a   1.000
_cell.length_b   1.000
_cell.length_c   1.000
_cell.angle_alpha   90.00
_cell.angle_beta   90.00
_cell.angle_gamma   90.00
#
_symmetry.space_group_name_H-M   'P 1'
#
loop_
_entity.id
_entity.type
_entity.pdbx_description
1 polymer ?
#
loop_
_entity_poly.entity_id
_entity_poly.type
_entity_poly.pdbx_seq_one_letter_code
_entity_poly.pdbx_strand_id
1 'polypeptide(L)'
;MIARLVRWAAVFGALAYTTAASAAATAAAAVPTDSAAAGALDRAFGELGGAGGEPLSLSLQLLLVMGLLTILPALLLMMTSFTRIIVVLAILRQALGLQQSPPNQVLIGISLFLSLFIMAPTLDRVNTAAIEPYSTGEINAEVAIERAGGEFHAFMIRQTRENDLQMFADIADAPKFESPEEVPFSILLPAFVTSELKTAFQIGFMLFLPFLVIDLVVSSVLMSLGMMMMSPMLVSLPFKLLLFVLVDGWALLMGSLASSFM
;
A
#
# COMPACT_ATOMS: atom_id res chain seq x y z
N MET A 1 8.86 -2.23 -21.97
CA MET A 1 8.82 -2.15 -20.52
C MET A 1 8.45 -0.73 -20.04
N ILE A 2 9.18 0.32 -20.43
CA ILE A 2 8.92 1.72 -20.00
C ILE A 2 7.51 2.25 -20.41
N ALA A 3 7.03 1.97 -21.62
CA ALA A 3 5.72 2.41 -22.08
C ALA A 3 4.53 1.78 -21.32
N ARG A 4 4.69 0.57 -20.78
CA ARG A 4 3.69 -0.10 -19.92
C ARG A 4 3.68 0.51 -18.51
N LEU A 5 4.84 0.80 -17.92
CA LEU A 5 4.95 1.48 -16.64
C LEU A 5 4.32 2.88 -16.67
N VAL A 6 4.48 3.62 -17.77
CA VAL A 6 3.86 4.95 -17.96
C VAL A 6 2.33 4.86 -18.01
N ARG A 7 1.76 3.81 -18.62
CA ARG A 7 0.30 3.61 -18.65
C ARG A 7 -0.27 3.31 -17.26
N TRP A 8 0.44 2.51 -16.46
CA TRP A 8 0.03 2.21 -15.07
C TRP A 8 0.23 3.40 -14.13
N ALA A 9 1.31 4.16 -14.28
CA ALA A 9 1.50 5.41 -13.54
C ALA A 9 0.40 6.44 -13.84
N ALA A 10 -0.10 6.48 -15.08
CA ALA A 10 -1.22 7.33 -15.46
C ALA A 10 -2.56 6.88 -14.79
N VAL A 11 -2.79 5.58 -14.66
CA VAL A 11 -4.00 5.04 -14.00
C VAL A 11 -3.98 5.33 -12.49
N PHE A 12 -2.85 5.11 -11.82
CA PHE A 12 -2.70 5.42 -10.38
C PHE A 12 -2.58 6.93 -10.12
N GLY A 13 -1.95 7.68 -11.01
CA GLY A 13 -1.92 9.14 -10.95
C GLY A 13 -3.30 9.76 -11.09
N ALA A 14 -4.16 9.25 -11.98
CA ALA A 14 -5.53 9.69 -12.12
C ALA A 14 -6.36 9.37 -10.85
N LEU A 15 -6.15 8.22 -10.21
CA LEU A 15 -6.78 7.87 -8.93
C LEU A 15 -6.36 8.79 -7.78
N ALA A 16 -5.08 9.20 -7.71
CA ALA A 16 -4.58 10.09 -6.66
C ALA A 16 -5.01 11.55 -6.85
N TYR A 17 -5.17 12.01 -8.10
CA TYR A 17 -5.60 13.39 -8.39
C TYR A 17 -7.10 13.62 -8.14
N THR A 18 -7.95 12.57 -8.20
CA THR A 18 -9.39 12.72 -7.96
C THR A 18 -9.73 12.99 -6.50
N THR A 19 -8.87 12.64 -5.56
CA THR A 19 -9.10 12.92 -4.13
C THR A 19 -8.83 14.38 -3.72
N ALA A 20 -8.05 15.14 -4.50
CA ALA A 20 -7.76 16.55 -4.20
C ALA A 20 -8.69 17.54 -4.92
N ALA A 21 -9.37 17.13 -5.99
CA ALA A 21 -10.19 18.01 -6.83
C ALA A 21 -11.70 17.95 -6.50
N SER A 22 -12.18 17.05 -5.67
CA SER A 22 -13.63 16.88 -5.41
C SER A 22 -14.21 17.84 -4.38
N ALA A 23 -13.43 18.73 -3.79
CA ALA A 23 -13.94 19.76 -2.87
C ALA A 23 -14.45 21.05 -3.56
N ALA A 24 -14.31 21.21 -4.89
CA ALA A 24 -14.56 22.48 -5.56
C ALA A 24 -15.48 22.43 -6.79
N ALA A 25 -16.16 21.34 -7.09
CA ALA A 25 -17.02 21.28 -8.28
C ALA A 25 -18.41 20.68 -7.98
N THR A 26 -19.20 21.39 -7.17
CA THR A 26 -20.64 21.34 -7.23
C THR A 26 -21.11 22.26 -8.35
N ALA A 27 -20.94 21.83 -9.59
CA ALA A 27 -21.61 22.45 -10.74
C ALA A 27 -22.10 21.33 -11.65
N ALA A 28 -23.42 21.28 -11.81
CA ALA A 28 -24.16 20.35 -12.66
C ALA A 28 -23.58 20.30 -14.08
N ALA A 29 -22.99 19.17 -14.45
CA ALA A 29 -22.81 18.76 -15.83
C ALA A 29 -23.47 17.39 -15.96
N ALA A 30 -24.49 17.28 -16.81
CA ALA A 30 -25.17 16.06 -17.15
C ALA A 30 -24.14 15.03 -17.66
N VAL A 31 -23.92 14.00 -16.88
CA VAL A 31 -23.14 12.81 -17.30
C VAL A 31 -24.01 12.07 -18.32
N PRO A 32 -23.49 11.75 -19.54
CA PRO A 32 -24.19 10.86 -20.44
C PRO A 32 -24.34 9.51 -19.72
N THR A 33 -25.58 9.07 -19.55
CA THR A 33 -25.93 7.78 -18.97
C THR A 33 -25.49 6.68 -19.92
N ASP A 34 -24.27 6.17 -19.75
CA ASP A 34 -23.90 4.87 -20.29
C ASP A 34 -24.74 3.83 -19.56
N SER A 35 -25.78 3.34 -20.24
CA SER A 35 -26.80 2.44 -19.68
C SER A 35 -26.22 1.12 -19.15
N ALA A 36 -25.01 0.75 -19.57
CA ALA A 36 -24.31 -0.45 -19.12
C ALA A 36 -23.72 -0.32 -17.70
N ALA A 37 -23.13 0.83 -17.36
CA ALA A 37 -22.58 1.07 -16.02
C ALA A 37 -23.69 1.27 -14.97
N ALA A 38 -24.77 1.98 -15.34
CA ALA A 38 -25.94 2.14 -14.48
C ALA A 38 -26.62 0.78 -14.22
N GLY A 39 -26.76 -0.06 -15.24
CA GLY A 39 -27.36 -1.40 -15.10
C GLY A 39 -26.48 -2.41 -14.34
N ALA A 40 -25.15 -2.24 -14.32
CA ALA A 40 -24.25 -3.04 -13.49
C ALA A 40 -24.32 -2.61 -12.01
N LEU A 41 -24.41 -1.30 -11.77
CA LEU A 41 -24.62 -0.76 -10.42
C LEU A 41 -25.98 -1.17 -9.85
N ASP A 42 -27.06 -1.06 -10.63
CA ASP A 42 -28.41 -1.49 -10.20
C ASP A 42 -28.46 -2.99 -9.86
N ARG A 43 -27.76 -3.84 -10.60
CA ARG A 43 -27.66 -5.28 -10.28
C ARG A 43 -26.88 -5.53 -9.00
N ALA A 44 -25.71 -4.90 -8.84
CA ALA A 44 -24.88 -5.03 -7.65
C ALA A 44 -25.60 -4.51 -6.40
N PHE A 45 -26.41 -3.44 -6.52
CA PHE A 45 -27.19 -2.92 -5.40
C PHE A 45 -28.50 -3.71 -5.17
N GLY A 46 -29.08 -4.32 -6.19
CA GLY A 46 -30.20 -5.24 -6.06
C GLY A 46 -29.83 -6.50 -5.27
N GLU A 47 -28.63 -7.01 -5.46
CA GLU A 47 -28.08 -8.15 -4.70
C GLU A 47 -27.74 -7.80 -3.25
N LEU A 48 -27.23 -6.59 -2.99
CA LEU A 48 -26.95 -6.08 -1.64
C LEU A 48 -28.23 -5.78 -0.84
N GLY A 49 -29.34 -5.50 -1.52
CA GLY A 49 -30.66 -5.22 -0.90
C GLY A 49 -31.41 -6.44 -0.37
N GLY A 50 -30.91 -7.64 -0.59
CA GLY A 50 -31.52 -8.91 -0.13
C GLY A 50 -32.90 -9.21 -0.76
N ALA A 51 -33.19 -10.46 -0.98
CA ALA A 51 -34.45 -10.92 -1.57
C ALA A 51 -35.69 -10.58 -0.66
N GLY A 52 -36.21 -9.38 -0.78
CA GLY A 52 -37.41 -8.95 -0.05
C GLY A 52 -37.43 -7.50 0.45
N GLY A 53 -36.42 -6.70 0.18
CA GLY A 53 -36.33 -5.31 0.64
C GLY A 53 -36.86 -4.32 -0.41
N GLU A 54 -37.52 -3.24 0.04
CA GLU A 54 -37.81 -2.08 -0.80
C GLU A 54 -36.52 -1.57 -1.43
N PRO A 55 -36.52 -1.07 -2.69
CA PRO A 55 -35.33 -0.55 -3.32
C PRO A 55 -34.74 0.56 -2.45
N LEU A 56 -33.45 0.42 -2.10
CA LEU A 56 -32.70 1.41 -1.33
C LEU A 56 -32.92 2.80 -1.96
N SER A 57 -33.22 3.79 -1.14
CA SER A 57 -33.38 5.16 -1.66
C SER A 57 -32.12 5.57 -2.45
N LEU A 58 -32.33 6.27 -3.57
CA LEU A 58 -31.23 6.73 -4.45
C LEU A 58 -30.11 7.44 -3.66
N SER A 59 -30.48 8.18 -2.61
CA SER A 59 -29.54 8.86 -1.72
C SER A 59 -28.64 7.88 -0.97
N LEU A 60 -29.17 6.75 -0.52
CA LEU A 60 -28.40 5.71 0.18
C LEU A 60 -27.48 4.96 -0.78
N GLN A 61 -27.95 4.65 -2.00
CA GLN A 61 -27.12 4.06 -3.04
C GLN A 61 -25.92 4.97 -3.39
N LEU A 62 -26.16 6.26 -3.60
CA LEU A 62 -25.09 7.23 -3.87
C LEU A 62 -24.10 7.32 -2.70
N LEU A 63 -24.58 7.30 -1.47
CA LEU A 63 -23.72 7.34 -0.27
C LEU A 63 -22.84 6.10 -0.18
N LEU A 64 -23.39 4.89 -0.46
CA LEU A 64 -22.63 3.64 -0.46
C LEU A 64 -21.56 3.63 -1.57
N VAL A 65 -21.91 4.07 -2.80
CA VAL A 65 -20.94 4.17 -3.91
C VAL A 65 -19.83 5.14 -3.58
N MET A 66 -20.17 6.32 -3.10
CA MET A 66 -19.16 7.32 -2.71
C MET A 66 -18.26 6.83 -1.58
N GLY A 67 -18.85 6.13 -0.58
CA GLY A 67 -18.08 5.48 0.50
C GLY A 67 -17.12 4.43 -0.03
N LEU A 68 -17.60 3.53 -0.90
CA LEU A 68 -16.79 2.49 -1.51
C LEU A 68 -15.64 3.08 -2.36
N LEU A 69 -15.95 4.05 -3.23
CA LEU A 69 -14.95 4.73 -4.06
C LEU A 69 -13.87 5.44 -3.23
N THR A 70 -14.20 5.90 -2.03
CA THR A 70 -13.24 6.56 -1.14
C THR A 70 -12.30 5.55 -0.46
N ILE A 71 -12.81 4.39 -0.06
CA ILE A 71 -12.04 3.37 0.69
C ILE A 71 -11.23 2.46 -0.25
N LEU A 72 -11.77 2.15 -1.43
CA LEU A 72 -11.19 1.18 -2.36
C LEU A 72 -9.71 1.46 -2.74
N PRO A 73 -9.28 2.70 -3.05
CA PRO A 73 -7.88 2.99 -3.34
C PRO A 73 -6.94 2.68 -2.17
N ALA A 74 -7.38 2.96 -0.94
CA ALA A 74 -6.59 2.67 0.25
C ALA A 74 -6.44 1.16 0.48
N LEU A 75 -7.52 0.37 0.29
CA LEU A 75 -7.48 -1.09 0.37
C LEU A 75 -6.53 -1.68 -0.69
N LEU A 76 -6.62 -1.21 -1.93
CA LEU A 76 -5.73 -1.67 -3.00
C LEU A 76 -4.25 -1.39 -2.68
N LEU A 77 -3.92 -0.21 -2.15
CA LEU A 77 -2.56 0.09 -1.72
C LEU A 77 -2.09 -0.83 -0.58
N MET A 78 -2.98 -1.16 0.37
CA MET A 78 -2.68 -2.09 1.46
C MET A 78 -2.42 -3.52 0.99
N MET A 79 -2.94 -3.93 -0.18
CA MET A 79 -2.69 -5.24 -0.80
C MET A 79 -1.39 -5.30 -1.59
N THR A 80 -0.61 -4.23 -1.62
CA THR A 80 0.66 -4.13 -2.36
C THR A 80 1.86 -4.00 -1.42
N SER A 81 3.05 -3.94 -1.99
CA SER A 81 4.31 -3.67 -1.26
C SER A 81 4.40 -2.25 -0.66
N PHE A 82 3.43 -1.37 -0.94
CA PHE A 82 3.44 0.04 -0.52
C PHE A 82 3.59 0.20 1.00
N THR A 83 2.87 -0.61 1.79
CA THR A 83 2.85 -0.50 3.25
C THR A 83 4.23 -0.70 3.86
N ARG A 84 4.98 -1.74 3.45
CA ARG A 84 6.35 -1.99 3.93
C ARG A 84 7.27 -0.83 3.58
N ILE A 85 7.22 -0.37 2.33
CA ILE A 85 8.11 0.66 1.82
C ILE A 85 7.91 1.99 2.55
N ILE A 86 6.66 2.45 2.67
CA ILE A 86 6.38 3.75 3.31
C ILE A 86 6.78 3.77 4.79
N VAL A 87 6.56 2.66 5.51
CA VAL A 87 6.94 2.53 6.93
C VAL A 87 8.46 2.55 7.08
N VAL A 88 9.19 1.78 6.26
CA VAL A 88 10.67 1.76 6.31
C VAL A 88 11.25 3.14 5.98
N LEU A 89 10.74 3.83 4.97
CA LEU A 89 11.18 5.19 4.63
C LEU A 89 10.88 6.20 5.74
N ALA A 90 9.74 6.06 6.42
CA ALA A 90 9.41 6.91 7.57
C ALA A 90 10.37 6.67 8.74
N ILE A 91 10.71 5.40 9.03
CA ILE A 91 11.70 5.04 10.07
C ILE A 91 13.09 5.56 9.69
N LEU A 92 13.53 5.44 8.42
CA LEU A 92 14.80 5.99 7.97
C LEU A 92 14.89 7.51 8.21
N ARG A 93 13.84 8.26 7.83
CA ARG A 93 13.79 9.71 8.08
C ARG A 93 13.96 10.02 9.56
N GLN A 94 13.30 9.25 10.43
CA GLN A 94 13.41 9.40 11.88
C GLN A 94 14.80 9.03 12.39
N ALA A 95 15.41 7.95 11.88
CA ALA A 95 16.75 7.48 12.26
C ALA A 95 17.84 8.52 11.94
N LEU A 96 17.70 9.19 10.80
CA LEU A 96 18.59 10.29 10.40
C LEU A 96 18.42 11.55 11.28
N GLY A 97 17.38 11.64 12.12
CA GLY A 97 17.09 12.82 12.93
C GLY A 97 16.42 13.95 12.14
N LEU A 98 15.95 13.67 10.94
CA LEU A 98 15.28 14.65 10.06
C LEU A 98 13.78 14.70 10.41
N GLN A 99 13.33 15.83 11.00
CA GLN A 99 11.94 15.95 11.47
C GLN A 99 10.93 16.14 10.33
N GLN A 100 11.29 16.89 9.27
CA GLN A 100 10.38 17.26 8.19
C GLN A 100 10.95 17.07 6.77
N SER A 101 12.20 16.66 6.62
CA SER A 101 12.85 16.46 5.32
C SER A 101 13.25 15.00 5.14
N PRO A 102 12.93 14.35 4.01
CA PRO A 102 12.05 14.81 2.94
C PRO A 102 10.58 14.93 3.37
N PRO A 103 9.76 15.80 2.71
CA PRO A 103 8.33 15.95 2.99
C PRO A 103 7.56 14.62 2.77
N ASN A 104 6.41 14.46 3.46
CA ASN A 104 5.60 13.25 3.34
C ASN A 104 5.19 12.93 1.91
N GLN A 105 4.90 13.96 1.09
CA GLN A 105 4.54 13.76 -0.32
C GLN A 105 5.67 13.08 -1.11
N VAL A 106 6.94 13.42 -0.83
CA VAL A 106 8.11 12.80 -1.48
C VAL A 106 8.23 11.33 -1.06
N LEU A 107 8.05 11.03 0.23
CA LEU A 107 8.08 9.64 0.72
C LEU A 107 6.95 8.81 0.10
N ILE A 108 5.74 9.36 0.04
CA ILE A 108 4.60 8.71 -0.62
C ILE A 108 4.91 8.47 -2.10
N GLY A 109 5.42 9.48 -2.80
CA GLY A 109 5.77 9.37 -4.22
C GLY A 109 6.81 8.27 -4.49
N ILE A 110 7.91 8.26 -3.73
CA ILE A 110 8.94 7.22 -3.84
C ILE A 110 8.36 5.84 -3.51
N SER A 111 7.54 5.73 -2.46
CA SER A 111 6.90 4.47 -2.08
C SER A 111 5.97 3.94 -3.16
N LEU A 112 5.21 4.81 -3.82
CA LEU A 112 4.34 4.44 -4.94
C LEU A 112 5.15 3.95 -6.15
N PHE A 113 6.20 4.69 -6.56
CA PHE A 113 7.04 4.29 -7.68
C PHE A 113 7.74 2.95 -7.44
N LEU A 114 8.31 2.77 -6.25
CA LEU A 114 8.97 1.51 -5.90
C LEU A 114 7.96 0.37 -5.79
N SER A 115 6.78 0.63 -5.22
CA SER A 115 5.70 -0.36 -5.15
C SER A 115 5.23 -0.78 -6.54
N LEU A 116 5.02 0.16 -7.46
CA LEU A 116 4.68 -0.16 -8.86
C LEU A 116 5.76 -0.99 -9.55
N PHE A 117 7.03 -0.69 -9.29
CA PHE A 117 8.15 -1.45 -9.82
C PHE A 117 8.15 -2.90 -9.31
N ILE A 118 7.99 -3.09 -8.01
CA ILE A 118 7.94 -4.43 -7.37
C ILE A 118 6.70 -5.20 -7.81
N MET A 119 5.55 -4.52 -7.91
CA MET A 119 4.29 -5.13 -8.31
C MET A 119 4.16 -5.36 -9.83
N ALA A 120 5.09 -4.86 -10.65
CA ALA A 120 5.02 -4.98 -12.10
C ALA A 120 4.73 -6.41 -12.60
N PRO A 121 5.39 -7.50 -12.11
CA PRO A 121 5.08 -8.85 -12.54
C PRO A 121 3.67 -9.33 -12.12
N THR A 122 3.16 -8.88 -10.98
CA THR A 122 1.79 -9.20 -10.54
C THR A 122 0.77 -8.43 -11.38
N LEU A 123 1.01 -7.16 -11.65
CA LEU A 123 0.15 -6.33 -12.52
C LEU A 123 0.13 -6.83 -13.96
N ASP A 124 1.24 -7.34 -14.49
CA ASP A 124 1.27 -7.96 -15.81
C ASP A 124 0.41 -9.24 -15.84
N ARG A 125 0.40 -10.05 -14.76
CA ARG A 125 -0.50 -11.22 -14.65
C ARG A 125 -1.97 -10.79 -14.55
N VAL A 126 -2.28 -9.78 -13.75
CA VAL A 126 -3.65 -9.21 -13.69
C VAL A 126 -4.10 -8.72 -15.06
N ASN A 127 -3.22 -8.06 -15.81
CA ASN A 127 -3.55 -7.59 -17.17
C ASN A 127 -3.90 -8.75 -18.09
N THR A 128 -3.08 -9.80 -18.12
CA THR A 128 -3.26 -10.94 -19.03
C THR A 128 -4.39 -11.86 -18.61
N ALA A 129 -4.61 -12.07 -17.32
CA ALA A 129 -5.63 -12.98 -16.82
C ALA A 129 -7.03 -12.35 -16.73
N ALA A 130 -7.12 -11.03 -16.52
CA ALA A 130 -8.38 -10.36 -16.23
C ALA A 130 -8.68 -9.20 -17.19
N ILE A 131 -7.78 -8.20 -17.32
CA ILE A 131 -8.10 -6.95 -18.03
C ILE A 131 -8.19 -7.18 -19.54
N GLU A 132 -7.25 -7.90 -20.13
CA GLU A 132 -7.22 -8.15 -21.56
C GLU A 132 -8.42 -8.99 -22.00
N PRO A 133 -8.77 -10.15 -21.36
CA PRO A 133 -9.96 -10.92 -21.70
C PRO A 133 -11.28 -10.16 -21.47
N TYR A 134 -11.32 -9.29 -20.45
CA TYR A 134 -12.48 -8.43 -20.22
C TYR A 134 -12.64 -7.37 -21.33
N SER A 135 -11.55 -6.76 -21.78
CA SER A 135 -11.57 -5.75 -22.83
C SER A 135 -11.93 -6.31 -24.20
N THR A 136 -11.64 -7.59 -24.46
CA THR A 136 -12.02 -8.32 -25.67
C THR A 136 -13.44 -8.89 -25.61
N GLY A 137 -14.11 -8.81 -24.45
CA GLY A 137 -15.46 -9.35 -24.26
C GLY A 137 -15.52 -10.86 -24.06
N GLU A 138 -14.38 -11.52 -23.81
CA GLU A 138 -14.31 -12.96 -23.57
C GLU A 138 -14.85 -13.36 -22.18
N ILE A 139 -14.70 -12.45 -21.22
CA ILE A 139 -15.19 -12.66 -19.85
C ILE A 139 -16.04 -11.46 -19.37
N ASN A 140 -16.94 -11.71 -18.44
CA ASN A 140 -17.72 -10.65 -17.80
C ASN A 140 -16.93 -9.96 -16.67
N ALA A 141 -17.45 -8.86 -16.13
CA ALA A 141 -16.80 -8.08 -15.07
C ALA A 141 -16.57 -8.88 -13.77
N GLU A 142 -17.53 -9.77 -13.42
CA GLU A 142 -17.44 -10.60 -12.22
C GLU A 142 -16.24 -11.55 -12.28
N VAL A 143 -16.09 -12.30 -13.38
CA VAL A 143 -14.96 -13.20 -13.61
C VAL A 143 -13.64 -12.42 -13.70
N ALA A 144 -13.66 -11.21 -14.28
CA ALA A 144 -12.46 -10.37 -14.32
C ALA A 144 -12.00 -9.94 -12.93
N ILE A 145 -12.93 -9.55 -12.05
CA ILE A 145 -12.64 -9.19 -10.65
C ILE A 145 -12.12 -10.39 -9.88
N GLU A 146 -12.73 -11.56 -10.05
CA GLU A 146 -12.30 -12.80 -9.41
C GLU A 146 -10.86 -13.17 -9.81
N ARG A 147 -10.56 -13.18 -11.12
CA ARG A 147 -9.22 -13.47 -11.63
C ARG A 147 -8.19 -12.44 -11.16
N ALA A 148 -8.52 -11.15 -11.22
CA ALA A 148 -7.63 -10.10 -10.71
C ALA A 148 -7.39 -10.27 -9.21
N GLY A 149 -8.43 -10.57 -8.44
CA GLY A 149 -8.33 -10.87 -7.01
C GLY A 149 -7.40 -12.05 -6.74
N GLY A 150 -7.51 -13.13 -7.51
CA GLY A 150 -6.63 -14.31 -7.40
C GLY A 150 -5.15 -13.97 -7.55
N GLU A 151 -4.77 -13.07 -8.45
CA GLU A 151 -3.37 -12.65 -8.62
C GLU A 151 -2.86 -11.82 -7.42
N PHE A 152 -3.70 -10.95 -6.85
CA PHE A 152 -3.36 -10.25 -5.61
C PHE A 152 -3.31 -11.19 -4.42
N HIS A 153 -4.22 -12.16 -4.34
CA HIS A 153 -4.22 -13.20 -3.32
C HIS A 153 -2.91 -14.00 -3.35
N ALA A 154 -2.50 -14.46 -4.55
CA ALA A 154 -1.25 -15.19 -4.74
C ALA A 154 0.00 -14.36 -4.39
N PHE A 155 -0.04 -13.04 -4.55
CA PHE A 155 1.01 -12.15 -4.08
C PHE A 155 1.02 -12.06 -2.55
N MET A 156 -0.12 -11.77 -1.93
CA MET A 156 -0.22 -11.57 -0.48
C MET A 156 0.14 -12.82 0.30
N ILE A 157 -0.35 -14.01 -0.13
CA ILE A 157 -0.08 -15.27 0.58
C ILE A 157 1.42 -15.58 0.63
N ARG A 158 2.18 -15.30 -0.45
CA ARG A 158 3.64 -15.51 -0.49
C ARG A 158 4.41 -14.58 0.45
N GLN A 159 3.88 -13.41 0.73
CA GLN A 159 4.51 -12.41 1.61
C GLN A 159 4.04 -12.50 3.06
N THR A 160 2.95 -13.22 3.31
CA THR A 160 2.39 -13.38 4.65
C THR A 160 3.11 -14.49 5.42
N ARG A 161 3.47 -14.21 6.67
CA ARG A 161 4.08 -15.20 7.56
C ARG A 161 3.01 -16.18 8.03
N GLU A 162 3.35 -17.45 8.05
CA GLU A 162 2.46 -18.52 8.48
C GLU A 162 1.89 -18.29 9.89
N ASN A 163 2.73 -17.84 10.83
CA ASN A 163 2.28 -17.53 12.20
C ASN A 163 1.23 -16.43 12.26
N ASP A 164 1.33 -15.40 11.38
CA ASP A 164 0.36 -14.31 11.34
C ASP A 164 -0.95 -14.79 10.70
N LEU A 165 -0.85 -15.62 9.66
CA LEU A 165 -2.01 -16.25 9.04
C LEU A 165 -2.77 -17.13 10.03
N GLN A 166 -2.06 -18.00 10.77
CA GLN A 166 -2.65 -18.87 11.75
C GLN A 166 -3.30 -18.11 12.89
N MET A 167 -2.67 -17.04 13.37
CA MET A 167 -3.25 -16.18 14.42
C MET A 167 -4.62 -15.60 14.01
N PHE A 168 -4.76 -15.11 12.77
CA PHE A 168 -6.03 -14.56 12.30
C PHE A 168 -7.06 -15.67 11.98
N ALA A 169 -6.61 -16.84 11.55
CA ALA A 169 -7.48 -18.00 11.38
C ALA A 169 -8.06 -18.46 12.73
N ASP A 170 -7.25 -18.52 13.77
CA ASP A 170 -7.67 -18.87 15.13
C ASP A 170 -8.66 -17.84 15.71
N ILE A 171 -8.43 -16.54 15.47
CA ILE A 171 -9.37 -15.47 15.89
C ILE A 171 -10.73 -15.57 15.18
N ALA A 172 -10.73 -16.06 13.94
CA ALA A 172 -11.93 -16.22 13.13
C ALA A 172 -12.63 -17.57 13.35
N ASP A 173 -12.16 -18.42 14.26
CA ASP A 173 -12.60 -19.82 14.44
C ASP A 173 -12.68 -20.57 13.11
N ALA A 174 -11.76 -20.27 12.18
CA ALA A 174 -11.74 -20.88 10.86
C ALA A 174 -11.15 -22.31 10.92
N PRO A 175 -11.65 -23.22 10.08
CA PRO A 175 -11.03 -24.54 9.94
C PRO A 175 -9.60 -24.41 9.41
N LYS A 176 -8.77 -25.42 9.66
CA LYS A 176 -7.43 -25.46 9.06
C LYS A 176 -7.57 -25.54 7.53
N PHE A 177 -6.90 -24.63 6.84
CA PHE A 177 -6.86 -24.61 5.39
C PHE A 177 -5.92 -25.71 4.88
N GLU A 178 -6.37 -26.48 3.90
CA GLU A 178 -5.56 -27.54 3.29
C GLU A 178 -4.56 -26.95 2.29
N SER A 179 -4.92 -25.84 1.65
CA SER A 179 -4.06 -25.15 0.70
C SER A 179 -4.04 -23.63 0.96
N PRO A 180 -2.94 -22.94 0.59
CA PRO A 180 -2.84 -21.49 0.70
C PRO A 180 -3.91 -20.72 -0.10
N GLU A 181 -4.44 -21.33 -1.16
CA GLU A 181 -5.44 -20.74 -2.07
C GLU A 181 -6.85 -20.71 -1.44
N GLU A 182 -7.10 -21.56 -0.45
CA GLU A 182 -8.39 -21.63 0.26
C GLU A 182 -8.57 -20.52 1.32
N VAL A 183 -7.51 -19.79 1.65
CA VAL A 183 -7.55 -18.76 2.68
C VAL A 183 -8.40 -17.59 2.19
N PRO A 184 -9.52 -17.25 2.87
CA PRO A 184 -10.37 -16.14 2.45
C PRO A 184 -9.68 -14.79 2.64
N PHE A 185 -10.02 -13.81 1.79
CA PHE A 185 -9.49 -12.45 1.89
C PHE A 185 -9.71 -11.80 3.26
N SER A 186 -10.79 -12.14 3.94
CA SER A 186 -11.11 -11.64 5.29
C SER A 186 -10.06 -12.00 6.34
N ILE A 187 -9.37 -13.13 6.17
CA ILE A 187 -8.27 -13.59 7.02
C ILE A 187 -6.93 -13.15 6.45
N LEU A 188 -6.75 -13.32 5.14
CA LEU A 188 -5.48 -13.03 4.48
C LEU A 188 -5.08 -11.55 4.57
N LEU A 189 -6.02 -10.63 4.36
CA LEU A 189 -5.71 -9.20 4.28
C LEU A 189 -5.18 -8.64 5.62
N PRO A 190 -5.81 -8.86 6.78
CA PRO A 190 -5.25 -8.42 8.06
C PRO A 190 -3.95 -9.17 8.42
N ALA A 191 -3.83 -10.46 8.09
CA ALA A 191 -2.60 -11.22 8.30
C ALA A 191 -1.44 -10.67 7.47
N PHE A 192 -1.68 -10.36 6.19
CA PHE A 192 -0.71 -9.75 5.30
C PHE A 192 -0.24 -8.38 5.81
N VAL A 193 -1.17 -7.47 6.13
CA VAL A 193 -0.82 -6.12 6.62
C VAL A 193 0.00 -6.22 7.92
N THR A 194 -0.38 -7.11 8.84
CA THR A 194 0.37 -7.34 10.08
C THR A 194 1.78 -7.88 9.81
N SER A 195 1.90 -8.83 8.88
CA SER A 195 3.18 -9.40 8.44
C SER A 195 4.08 -8.35 7.78
N GLU A 196 3.51 -7.49 6.92
CA GLU A 196 4.21 -6.38 6.29
C GLU A 196 4.72 -5.35 7.31
N LEU A 197 3.90 -5.00 8.30
CA LEU A 197 4.30 -4.11 9.40
C LEU A 197 5.44 -4.72 10.23
N LYS A 198 5.36 -6.00 10.61
CA LYS A 198 6.44 -6.69 11.34
C LYS A 198 7.75 -6.67 10.55
N THR A 199 7.68 -6.97 9.26
CA THR A 199 8.86 -6.96 8.39
C THR A 199 9.42 -5.54 8.22
N ALA A 200 8.55 -4.54 8.04
CA ALA A 200 8.94 -3.14 7.96
C ALA A 200 9.65 -2.66 9.22
N PHE A 201 9.13 -3.03 10.40
CA PHE A 201 9.78 -2.69 11.68
C PHE A 201 11.11 -3.43 11.88
N GLN A 202 11.24 -4.68 11.44
CA GLN A 202 12.52 -5.40 11.49
C GLN A 202 13.59 -4.74 10.61
N ILE A 203 13.24 -4.42 9.36
CA ILE A 203 14.15 -3.69 8.45
C ILE A 203 14.47 -2.32 9.02
N GLY A 204 13.44 -1.58 9.49
CA GLY A 204 13.60 -0.27 10.09
C GLY A 204 14.49 -0.27 11.33
N PHE A 205 14.37 -1.29 12.18
CA PHE A 205 15.23 -1.45 13.35
C PHE A 205 16.70 -1.66 12.94
N MET A 206 16.95 -2.52 11.96
CA MET A 206 18.32 -2.74 11.46
C MET A 206 18.93 -1.47 10.86
N LEU A 207 18.12 -0.68 10.15
CA LEU A 207 18.53 0.63 9.63
C LEU A 207 18.80 1.64 10.75
N PHE A 208 18.07 1.56 11.85
CA PHE A 208 18.20 2.49 12.97
C PHE A 208 19.50 2.26 13.76
N LEU A 209 19.97 1.02 13.86
CA LEU A 209 21.11 0.64 14.70
C LEU A 209 22.38 1.48 14.47
N PRO A 210 22.91 1.66 13.24
CA PRO A 210 24.13 2.45 13.03
C PRO A 210 23.96 3.92 13.45
N PHE A 211 22.78 4.49 13.24
CA PHE A 211 22.49 5.88 13.63
C PHE A 211 22.33 6.03 15.15
N LEU A 212 21.80 5.02 15.82
CA LEU A 212 21.70 4.97 17.28
C LEU A 212 23.09 4.91 17.93
N VAL A 213 24.03 4.16 17.35
CA VAL A 213 25.42 4.13 17.83
C VAL A 213 26.07 5.52 17.71
N ILE A 214 25.87 6.25 16.60
CA ILE A 214 26.35 7.62 16.46
C ILE A 214 25.75 8.53 17.55
N ASP A 215 24.44 8.44 17.81
CA ASP A 215 23.79 9.23 18.86
C ASP A 215 24.39 8.94 20.24
N LEU A 216 24.65 7.69 20.58
CA LEU A 216 25.24 7.28 21.85
C LEU A 216 26.67 7.82 22.01
N VAL A 217 27.49 7.72 20.96
CA VAL A 217 28.88 8.23 20.99
C VAL A 217 28.87 9.74 21.17
N VAL A 218 28.08 10.47 20.38
CA VAL A 218 27.98 11.94 20.48
C VAL A 218 27.48 12.36 21.85
N SER A 219 26.44 11.68 22.38
CA SER A 219 25.91 11.96 23.72
C SER A 219 26.98 11.76 24.82
N SER A 220 27.74 10.66 24.73
CA SER A 220 28.81 10.37 25.71
C SER A 220 29.91 11.44 25.68
N VAL A 221 30.31 11.89 24.49
CA VAL A 221 31.31 12.95 24.34
C VAL A 221 30.82 14.28 24.90
N LEU A 222 29.58 14.69 24.57
CA LEU A 222 28.98 15.93 25.08
C LEU A 222 28.85 15.94 26.60
N MET A 223 28.43 14.81 27.19
CA MET A 223 28.36 14.69 28.67
C MET A 223 29.76 14.78 29.29
N SER A 224 30.78 14.15 28.70
CA SER A 224 32.16 14.22 29.16
C SER A 224 32.73 15.65 29.15
N LEU A 225 32.31 16.46 28.19
CA LEU A 225 32.68 17.88 28.07
C LEU A 225 31.83 18.81 28.96
N GLY A 226 30.88 18.29 29.73
CA GLY A 226 30.00 19.10 30.57
C GLY A 226 28.91 19.86 29.79
N MET A 227 28.71 19.57 28.50
CA MET A 227 27.78 20.29 27.64
C MET A 227 26.37 19.70 27.73
N MET A 228 25.81 19.64 28.95
CA MET A 228 24.50 19.01 29.21
C MET A 228 23.30 19.73 28.56
N MET A 229 23.44 21.02 28.22
CA MET A 229 22.36 21.80 27.59
C MET A 229 22.30 21.68 26.07
N MET A 230 23.31 21.09 25.42
CA MET A 230 23.29 20.87 23.98
C MET A 230 22.51 19.61 23.61
N SER A 231 21.63 19.72 22.63
CA SER A 231 20.90 18.55 22.10
C SER A 231 21.85 17.62 21.33
N PRO A 232 22.08 16.37 21.79
CA PRO A 232 22.94 15.41 21.08
C PRO A 232 22.48 15.13 19.66
N MET A 233 21.17 15.14 19.42
CA MET A 233 20.56 14.90 18.11
C MET A 233 21.00 15.93 17.06
N LEU A 234 21.11 17.22 17.44
CA LEU A 234 21.55 18.27 16.51
C LEU A 234 23.03 18.14 16.17
N VAL A 235 23.85 17.70 17.13
CA VAL A 235 25.28 17.51 16.93
C VAL A 235 25.57 16.23 16.13
N SER A 236 24.80 15.17 16.31
CA SER A 236 24.96 13.90 15.60
C SER A 236 24.47 13.94 14.14
N LEU A 237 23.54 14.84 13.80
CA LEU A 237 22.91 14.92 12.48
C LEU A 237 23.92 15.01 11.31
N PRO A 238 24.92 15.88 11.29
CA PRO A 238 25.90 15.93 10.21
C PRO A 238 26.69 14.61 10.05
N PHE A 239 27.00 13.91 11.13
CA PHE A 239 27.71 12.62 11.07
C PHE A 239 26.82 11.52 10.51
N LYS A 240 25.52 11.51 10.85
CA LYS A 240 24.55 10.58 10.29
C LYS A 240 24.35 10.78 8.78
N LEU A 241 24.20 12.03 8.35
CA LEU A 241 24.09 12.36 6.92
C LEU A 241 25.34 11.98 6.15
N LEU A 242 26.54 12.29 6.69
CA LEU A 242 27.81 11.93 6.08
C LEU A 242 27.93 10.41 5.93
N LEU A 243 27.64 9.64 6.97
CA LEU A 243 27.66 8.18 6.90
C LEU A 243 26.71 7.67 5.81
N PHE A 244 25.45 8.17 5.79
CA PHE A 244 24.45 7.75 4.84
C PHE A 244 24.84 8.03 3.39
N VAL A 245 25.47 9.17 3.13
CA VAL A 245 25.99 9.53 1.80
C VAL A 245 27.19 8.67 1.41
N LEU A 246 28.13 8.44 2.35
CA LEU A 246 29.35 7.65 2.07
C LEU A 246 29.06 6.20 1.69
N VAL A 247 28.01 5.60 2.27
CA VAL A 247 27.64 4.21 1.98
C VAL A 247 26.66 4.10 0.81
N ASP A 248 26.34 5.19 0.11
CA ASP A 248 25.25 5.25 -0.89
C ASP A 248 23.93 4.69 -0.34
N GLY A 249 23.50 5.23 0.79
CA GLY A 249 22.39 4.71 1.58
C GLY A 249 21.07 4.63 0.80
N TRP A 250 20.83 5.51 -0.18
CA TRP A 250 19.64 5.44 -1.03
C TRP A 250 19.65 4.20 -1.92
N ALA A 251 20.75 3.92 -2.61
CA ALA A 251 20.85 2.77 -3.51
C ALA A 251 20.75 1.45 -2.73
N LEU A 252 21.44 1.36 -1.59
CA LEU A 252 21.37 0.19 -0.70
C LEU A 252 19.96 -0.04 -0.18
N LEU A 253 19.27 1.01 0.26
CA LEU A 253 17.92 0.91 0.79
C LEU A 253 16.91 0.47 -0.28
N MET A 254 16.90 1.13 -1.43
CA MET A 254 15.97 0.80 -2.52
C MET A 254 16.22 -0.63 -3.04
N GLY A 255 17.49 -1.01 -3.20
CA GLY A 255 17.87 -2.37 -3.60
C GLY A 255 17.44 -3.42 -2.57
N SER A 256 17.68 -3.16 -1.29
CA SER A 256 17.29 -4.07 -0.20
C SER A 256 15.78 -4.20 -0.09
N LEU A 257 15.02 -3.10 -0.20
CA LEU A 257 13.56 -3.14 -0.20
C LEU A 257 13.01 -3.92 -1.39
N ALA A 258 13.53 -3.69 -2.59
CA ALA A 258 13.09 -4.43 -3.77
C ALA A 258 13.39 -5.93 -3.64
N SER A 259 14.61 -6.30 -3.20
CA SER A 259 15.00 -7.70 -3.02
C SER A 259 14.25 -8.42 -1.89
N SER A 260 13.69 -7.68 -0.94
CA SER A 260 12.90 -8.29 0.16
C SER A 260 11.54 -8.85 -0.26
N PHE A 261 11.13 -8.63 -1.51
CA PHE A 261 9.89 -9.16 -2.11
C PHE A 261 10.16 -10.25 -3.16
N MET A 262 11.42 -10.45 -3.53
CA MET A 262 11.85 -11.49 -4.47
C MET A 262 12.19 -12.78 -3.75
#